data_0fe5d095fb2eac3002ae28e4df84986e
#
_entry.id   0fe5d095fb2eac3002ae28e4df84986e
#
_cell.length_a   1.000
_cell.length_b   1.000
_cell.length_c   1.000
_cell.angle_alpha   90.00
_cell.angle_beta   90.00
_cell.angle_gamma   90.00
#
_symmetry.space_group_name_H-M   'P 1'
#
loop_
_entity.id
_entity.type
_entity.pdbx_description
1 polymer ?
#
loop_
_entity_poly.entity_id
_entity_poly.type
_entity_poly.pdbx_seq_one_letter_code
_entity_poly.pdbx_strand_id
1 'polypeptide(L)'
;MEFFFLIMIISLLCLISYMVYLAFGNNVRIHSVNTIGAQETYNVYFISDTHNRLIHSSVIEQIKGKVNCIIIGGDFVDRRTSLHKIEQNLQMLTAVAPTYFVWGNNDSEIARNKFLPLLAKYNVQIVCNDSLVIHNGKNKIRLCAIDFNGTRAMIKQSIEKCEKDEHIIFVSHDPHRFRQVLKYITPLLLLGGHIHGGQIRIGPFGFFQKGSFGSFYGAYQLISNGYGTTLLPLRLGAKAESHIIQIHFQK
;
A
#
# COMPACT_ATOMS: atom_id res chain seq x y z
N MET A 1 29.58 -37.50 11.21
CA MET A 1 29.40 -36.63 10.02
C MET A 1 27.94 -36.58 9.60
N GLU A 2 27.29 -37.71 9.41
CA GLU A 2 25.87 -37.81 9.02
C GLU A 2 24.91 -37.08 9.98
N PHE A 3 25.07 -37.23 11.30
CA PHE A 3 24.26 -36.55 12.29
C PHE A 3 24.36 -35.01 12.20
N PHE A 4 25.53 -34.47 11.91
CA PHE A 4 25.72 -33.03 11.69
C PHE A 4 24.99 -32.56 10.44
N PHE A 5 25.08 -33.29 9.32
CA PHE A 5 24.34 -32.99 8.10
C PHE A 5 22.83 -33.03 8.33
N LEU A 6 22.34 -34.01 9.07
CA LEU A 6 20.91 -34.10 9.41
C LEU A 6 20.42 -32.88 10.19
N ILE A 7 21.16 -32.44 11.21
CA ILE A 7 20.82 -31.22 11.98
C ILE A 7 20.80 -29.99 11.06
N MET A 8 21.77 -29.86 10.18
CA MET A 8 21.85 -28.73 9.24
C MET A 8 20.64 -28.71 8.30
N ILE A 9 20.23 -29.85 7.76
CA ILE A 9 19.06 -29.96 6.89
C ILE A 9 17.78 -29.61 7.65
N ILE A 10 17.58 -30.13 8.86
CA ILE A 10 16.43 -29.83 9.71
C ILE A 10 16.37 -28.33 10.02
N SER A 11 17.50 -27.73 10.38
CA SER A 11 17.58 -26.31 10.68
C SER A 11 17.21 -25.43 9.46
N LEU A 12 17.67 -25.82 8.27
CA LEU A 12 17.34 -25.12 7.01
C LEU A 12 15.84 -25.24 6.70
N LEU A 13 15.26 -26.43 6.84
CA LEU A 13 13.83 -26.65 6.63
C LEU A 13 12.98 -25.85 7.60
N CYS A 14 13.37 -25.79 8.88
CA CYS A 14 12.70 -24.95 9.87
C CYS A 14 12.77 -23.46 9.52
N LEU A 15 13.93 -22.98 9.06
CA LEU A 15 14.11 -21.60 8.63
C LEU A 15 13.21 -21.29 7.41
N ILE A 16 13.21 -22.13 6.39
CA ILE A 16 12.36 -21.95 5.21
C ILE A 16 10.88 -21.94 5.62
N SER A 17 10.44 -22.89 6.44
CA SER A 17 9.07 -22.94 6.94
C SER A 17 8.68 -21.68 7.70
N TYR A 18 9.57 -21.17 8.53
CA TYR A 18 9.37 -19.90 9.25
C TYR A 18 9.29 -18.70 8.27
N MET A 19 10.13 -18.66 7.23
CA MET A 19 10.07 -17.62 6.21
C MET A 19 8.77 -17.64 5.40
N VAL A 20 8.26 -18.84 5.09
CA VAL A 20 6.93 -19.02 4.46
C VAL A 20 5.83 -18.52 5.40
N TYR A 21 5.85 -18.91 6.67
CA TYR A 21 4.91 -18.44 7.67
C TYR A 21 4.88 -16.89 7.73
N LEU A 22 6.03 -16.23 7.75
CA LEU A 22 6.11 -14.77 7.74
C LEU A 22 5.57 -14.14 6.46
N ALA A 23 5.74 -14.81 5.31
CA ALA A 23 5.24 -14.33 4.03
C ALA A 23 3.71 -14.30 3.95
N PHE A 24 3.05 -15.22 4.67
CA PHE A 24 1.58 -15.30 4.76
C PHE A 24 0.99 -14.59 5.99
N GLY A 25 1.80 -13.79 6.70
CA GLY A 25 1.31 -12.98 7.84
C GLY A 25 0.22 -11.98 7.41
N ASN A 26 -0.81 -11.82 8.26
CA ASN A 26 -1.97 -10.93 8.03
C ASN A 26 -1.92 -9.72 8.97
N ASN A 27 -0.76 -9.04 9.01
CA ASN A 27 -0.54 -7.94 9.93
C ASN A 27 -1.22 -6.68 9.40
N VAL A 28 -2.16 -6.13 10.16
CA VAL A 28 -2.72 -4.80 9.96
C VAL A 28 -2.09 -3.86 10.99
N ARG A 29 -1.30 -2.91 10.54
CA ARG A 29 -0.62 -1.94 11.41
C ARG A 29 -1.45 -0.66 11.50
N ILE A 30 -1.56 -0.10 12.70
CA ILE A 30 -2.30 1.14 12.94
C ILE A 30 -1.29 2.27 13.15
N HIS A 31 -1.52 3.38 12.47
CA HIS A 31 -0.73 4.61 12.56
C HIS A 31 -1.64 5.79 12.82
N SER A 32 -1.16 6.75 13.59
CA SER A 32 -1.88 7.99 13.88
C SER A 32 -1.19 9.18 13.23
N VAL A 33 -1.97 10.02 12.59
CA VAL A 33 -1.57 11.29 11.96
C VAL A 33 -2.41 12.39 12.60
N ASN A 34 -1.76 13.37 13.22
CA ASN A 34 -2.44 14.53 13.79
C ASN A 34 -2.30 15.72 12.85
N THR A 35 -3.39 16.46 12.65
CA THR A 35 -3.40 17.68 11.83
C THR A 35 -4.41 18.68 12.36
N ILE A 36 -4.25 19.95 11.98
CA ILE A 36 -5.16 21.05 12.36
C ILE A 36 -6.41 20.95 11.49
N GLY A 37 -7.57 21.12 12.10
CA GLY A 37 -8.85 21.12 11.40
C GLY A 37 -10.05 21.03 12.33
N ALA A 38 -11.25 20.95 11.77
CA ALA A 38 -12.46 20.73 12.54
C ALA A 38 -12.45 19.31 13.12
N GLN A 39 -12.76 19.18 14.40
CA GLN A 39 -12.65 17.93 15.15
C GLN A 39 -13.42 16.79 14.48
N GLU A 40 -12.66 15.83 13.94
CA GLU A 40 -13.14 14.55 13.40
C GLU A 40 -11.97 13.58 13.25
N THR A 41 -12.26 12.31 12.95
CA THR A 41 -11.28 11.29 12.62
C THR A 41 -11.65 10.66 11.28
N TYR A 42 -10.68 10.57 10.38
CA TYR A 42 -10.84 9.91 9.09
C TYR A 42 -9.83 8.79 8.95
N ASN A 43 -10.31 7.56 8.74
CA ASN A 43 -9.49 6.36 8.72
C ASN A 43 -9.31 5.86 7.29
N VAL A 44 -8.05 5.77 6.87
CA VAL A 44 -7.66 5.25 5.56
C VAL A 44 -7.07 3.86 5.73
N TYR A 45 -7.56 2.88 4.99
CA TYR A 45 -6.87 1.60 4.85
C TYR A 45 -5.97 1.63 3.62
N PHE A 46 -4.70 1.32 3.81
CA PHE A 46 -3.70 1.24 2.73
C PHE A 46 -3.15 -0.17 2.61
N ILE A 47 -3.21 -0.70 1.39
CA ILE A 47 -2.63 -1.99 1.02
C ILE A 47 -1.88 -1.84 -0.30
N SER A 48 -0.67 -2.36 -0.39
CA SER A 48 0.14 -2.39 -1.60
C SER A 48 0.79 -3.75 -1.80
N ASP A 49 1.30 -3.98 -3.01
CA ASP A 49 2.12 -5.16 -3.31
C ASP A 49 1.42 -6.47 -2.94
N THR A 50 0.15 -6.59 -3.32
CA THR A 50 -0.65 -7.81 -3.05
C THR A 50 -0.21 -8.94 -3.95
N HIS A 51 0.17 -8.64 -5.19
CA HIS A 51 0.60 -9.61 -6.20
C HIS A 51 -0.36 -10.80 -6.32
N ASN A 52 0.18 -12.01 -6.35
CA ASN A 52 -0.59 -13.24 -6.46
C ASN A 52 -1.20 -13.73 -5.13
N ARG A 53 -1.26 -12.87 -4.10
CA ARG A 53 -1.80 -13.26 -2.80
C ARG A 53 -3.30 -12.97 -2.69
N LEU A 54 -4.07 -13.93 -2.17
CA LEU A 54 -5.45 -13.70 -1.75
C LEU A 54 -5.46 -12.97 -0.40
N ILE A 55 -6.26 -11.92 -0.28
CA ILE A 55 -6.46 -11.22 0.98
C ILE A 55 -7.24 -12.13 1.93
N HIS A 56 -6.70 -12.34 3.11
CA HIS A 56 -7.30 -13.23 4.10
C HIS A 56 -8.50 -12.57 4.78
N SER A 57 -9.54 -13.34 5.10
CA SER A 57 -10.76 -12.85 5.76
C SER A 57 -10.47 -12.11 7.08
N SER A 58 -9.48 -12.57 7.84
CA SER A 58 -9.08 -11.90 9.08
C SER A 58 -8.58 -10.47 8.90
N VAL A 59 -8.05 -10.10 7.71
CA VAL A 59 -7.71 -8.70 7.39
C VAL A 59 -8.99 -7.89 7.21
N ILE A 60 -9.96 -8.46 6.48
CA ILE A 60 -11.26 -7.81 6.25
C ILE A 60 -12.00 -7.57 7.58
N GLU A 61 -11.99 -8.56 8.48
CA GLU A 61 -12.57 -8.45 9.84
C GLU A 61 -11.90 -7.34 10.66
N GLN A 62 -10.58 -7.15 10.52
CA GLN A 62 -9.85 -6.11 11.23
C GLN A 62 -10.20 -4.70 10.75
N ILE A 63 -10.60 -4.51 9.48
CA ILE A 63 -10.85 -3.20 8.87
C ILE A 63 -12.34 -2.86 8.74
N LYS A 64 -13.22 -3.86 8.72
CA LYS A 64 -14.67 -3.68 8.52
C LYS A 64 -15.28 -2.78 9.61
N GLY A 65 -16.00 -1.75 9.17
CA GLY A 65 -16.62 -0.75 10.05
C GLY A 65 -15.64 0.22 10.74
N LYS A 66 -14.34 0.14 10.41
CA LYS A 66 -13.31 0.97 11.05
C LYS A 66 -12.64 1.94 10.09
N VAL A 67 -12.84 1.80 8.78
CA VAL A 67 -12.19 2.62 7.76
C VAL A 67 -13.22 3.34 6.89
N ASN A 68 -12.88 4.55 6.46
CA ASN A 68 -13.71 5.41 5.64
C ASN A 68 -13.45 5.19 4.15
N CYS A 69 -12.21 4.82 3.81
CA CYS A 69 -11.83 4.47 2.44
C CYS A 69 -10.68 3.47 2.40
N ILE A 70 -10.49 2.87 1.24
CA ILE A 70 -9.41 1.94 0.93
C ILE A 70 -8.58 2.50 -0.22
N ILE A 71 -7.25 2.48 -0.06
CA ILE A 71 -6.30 2.84 -1.11
C ILE A 71 -5.44 1.62 -1.42
N ILE A 72 -5.54 1.15 -2.67
CA ILE A 72 -4.66 0.12 -3.23
C ILE A 72 -3.47 0.85 -3.84
N GLY A 73 -2.31 0.73 -3.21
CA GLY A 73 -1.11 1.51 -3.51
C GLY A 73 -0.19 0.91 -4.57
N GLY A 74 -0.74 0.19 -5.54
CA GLY A 74 -0.02 -0.42 -6.64
C GLY A 74 0.46 -1.85 -6.38
N ASP A 75 0.87 -2.53 -7.46
CA ASP A 75 1.25 -3.94 -7.49
C ASP A 75 0.19 -4.83 -6.83
N PHE A 76 -1.08 -4.52 -7.15
CA PHE A 76 -2.21 -5.32 -6.71
C PHE A 76 -2.23 -6.69 -7.37
N VAL A 77 -1.71 -6.77 -8.59
CA VAL A 77 -1.62 -7.98 -9.40
C VAL A 77 -0.24 -8.15 -10.02
N ASP A 78 0.07 -9.36 -10.45
CA ASP A 78 1.19 -9.68 -11.33
C ASP A 78 0.77 -10.78 -12.33
N ARG A 79 1.65 -11.15 -13.27
CA ARG A 79 1.38 -12.16 -14.32
C ARG A 79 0.89 -13.52 -13.81
N ARG A 80 1.11 -13.83 -12.52
CA ARG A 80 0.69 -15.09 -11.87
C ARG A 80 -0.73 -15.00 -11.34
N THR A 81 -1.30 -13.79 -11.25
CA THR A 81 -2.59 -13.56 -10.60
C THR A 81 -3.73 -13.93 -11.53
N SER A 82 -4.54 -14.92 -11.17
CA SER A 82 -5.73 -15.28 -11.93
C SER A 82 -6.81 -14.20 -11.83
N LEU A 83 -7.62 -14.03 -12.89
CA LEU A 83 -8.75 -13.10 -12.88
C LEU A 83 -9.72 -13.37 -11.73
N HIS A 84 -9.96 -14.64 -11.41
CA HIS A 84 -10.80 -15.03 -10.28
C HIS A 84 -10.25 -14.53 -8.94
N LYS A 85 -8.95 -14.61 -8.72
CA LYS A 85 -8.31 -14.10 -7.50
C LYS A 85 -8.38 -12.57 -7.42
N ILE A 86 -8.19 -11.88 -8.56
CA ILE A 86 -8.39 -10.43 -8.65
C ILE A 86 -9.80 -10.07 -8.21
N GLU A 87 -10.78 -10.75 -8.78
CA GLU A 87 -12.19 -10.53 -8.50
C GLU A 87 -12.53 -10.75 -7.02
N GLN A 88 -12.05 -11.84 -6.42
CA GLN A 88 -12.24 -12.12 -5.00
C GLN A 88 -11.63 -11.01 -4.11
N ASN A 89 -10.41 -10.56 -4.39
CA ASN A 89 -9.77 -9.49 -3.65
C ASN A 89 -10.55 -8.17 -3.77
N LEU A 90 -10.98 -7.80 -4.98
CA LEU A 90 -11.77 -6.59 -5.22
C LEU A 90 -13.11 -6.66 -4.48
N GLN A 91 -13.84 -7.78 -4.60
CA GLN A 91 -15.10 -7.99 -3.91
C GLN A 91 -14.97 -7.83 -2.41
N MET A 92 -13.93 -8.41 -1.80
CA MET A 92 -13.70 -8.31 -0.36
C MET A 92 -13.41 -6.87 0.08
N LEU A 93 -12.57 -6.14 -0.66
CA LEU A 93 -12.20 -4.77 -0.31
C LEU A 93 -13.38 -3.80 -0.50
N THR A 94 -14.04 -3.85 -1.65
CA THR A 94 -15.12 -2.91 -1.98
C THR A 94 -16.38 -3.13 -1.16
N ALA A 95 -16.56 -4.31 -0.56
CA ALA A 95 -17.62 -4.56 0.42
C ALA A 95 -17.39 -3.85 1.77
N VAL A 96 -16.17 -3.34 2.02
CA VAL A 96 -15.84 -2.64 3.27
C VAL A 96 -16.02 -1.13 3.15
N ALA A 97 -15.46 -0.51 2.11
CA ALA A 97 -15.47 0.95 1.93
C ALA A 97 -15.18 1.34 0.46
N PRO A 98 -15.45 2.59 0.06
CA PRO A 98 -15.02 3.13 -1.23
C PRO A 98 -13.54 2.87 -1.47
N THR A 99 -13.20 2.34 -2.65
CA THR A 99 -11.87 1.83 -2.96
C THR A 99 -11.26 2.60 -4.12
N TYR A 100 -10.02 3.05 -3.92
CA TYR A 100 -9.20 3.79 -4.87
C TYR A 100 -7.99 2.96 -5.26
N PHE A 101 -7.63 2.99 -6.54
CA PHE A 101 -6.53 2.21 -7.09
C PHE A 101 -5.47 3.12 -7.72
N VAL A 102 -4.21 2.87 -7.39
CA VAL A 102 -3.03 3.52 -7.97
C VAL A 102 -2.17 2.45 -8.63
N TRP A 103 -1.66 2.74 -9.83
CA TRP A 103 -0.85 1.79 -10.59
C TRP A 103 0.53 1.57 -9.96
N GLY A 104 0.91 0.27 -9.83
CA GLY A 104 2.28 -0.17 -9.64
C GLY A 104 2.89 -0.70 -10.96
N ASN A 105 4.13 -1.14 -10.91
CA ASN A 105 4.83 -1.62 -12.11
C ASN A 105 4.29 -2.98 -12.60
N ASN A 106 3.94 -3.89 -11.68
CA ASN A 106 3.49 -5.23 -12.05
C ASN A 106 2.02 -5.26 -12.51
N ASP A 107 1.21 -4.27 -12.16
CA ASP A 107 -0.19 -4.22 -12.59
C ASP A 107 -0.33 -4.21 -14.12
N SER A 108 0.68 -3.71 -14.83
CA SER A 108 0.74 -3.73 -16.29
C SER A 108 1.00 -5.11 -16.91
N GLU A 109 1.40 -6.10 -16.10
CA GLU A 109 1.61 -7.49 -16.54
C GLU A 109 0.28 -8.21 -16.86
N ILE A 110 -0.84 -7.70 -16.35
CA ILE A 110 -2.18 -8.15 -16.73
C ILE A 110 -2.70 -7.25 -17.86
N ALA A 111 -3.22 -7.85 -18.91
CA ALA A 111 -3.79 -7.12 -20.02
C ALA A 111 -4.90 -6.15 -19.57
N ARG A 112 -4.77 -4.87 -19.90
CA ARG A 112 -5.70 -3.80 -19.46
C ARG A 112 -7.16 -4.11 -19.82
N ASN A 113 -7.43 -4.71 -20.97
CA ASN A 113 -8.78 -5.11 -21.38
C ASN A 113 -9.40 -6.22 -20.52
N LYS A 114 -8.62 -6.89 -19.67
CA LYS A 114 -9.10 -7.87 -18.68
C LYS A 114 -9.19 -7.25 -17.28
N PHE A 115 -8.25 -6.38 -16.93
CA PHE A 115 -8.16 -5.82 -15.57
C PHE A 115 -9.11 -4.63 -15.37
N LEU A 116 -9.16 -3.68 -16.32
CA LEU A 116 -10.02 -2.50 -16.21
C LEU A 116 -11.52 -2.84 -16.04
N PRO A 117 -12.09 -3.82 -16.77
CA PRO A 117 -13.48 -4.22 -16.54
C PRO A 117 -13.75 -4.74 -15.13
N LEU A 118 -12.77 -5.40 -14.49
CA LEU A 118 -12.93 -5.86 -13.10
C LEU A 118 -12.92 -4.68 -12.12
N LEU A 119 -12.00 -3.71 -12.29
CA LEU A 119 -12.01 -2.49 -11.48
C LEU A 119 -13.34 -1.75 -11.62
N ALA A 120 -13.85 -1.61 -12.85
CA ALA A 120 -15.14 -0.95 -13.12
C ALA A 120 -16.32 -1.73 -12.51
N LYS A 121 -16.35 -3.07 -12.66
CA LYS A 121 -17.39 -3.95 -12.09
C LYS A 121 -17.55 -3.76 -10.59
N TYR A 122 -16.46 -3.57 -9.88
CA TYR A 122 -16.44 -3.37 -8.42
C TYR A 122 -16.40 -1.89 -8.01
N ASN A 123 -16.69 -0.95 -8.90
CA ASN A 123 -16.69 0.50 -8.64
C ASN A 123 -15.39 1.01 -8.02
N VAL A 124 -14.25 0.42 -8.36
CA VAL A 124 -12.94 0.90 -7.93
C VAL A 124 -12.53 2.12 -8.76
N GLN A 125 -12.28 3.23 -8.09
CA GLN A 125 -11.86 4.47 -8.77
C GLN A 125 -10.35 4.47 -9.00
N ILE A 126 -9.94 4.59 -10.26
CA ILE A 126 -8.52 4.68 -10.63
C ILE A 126 -8.06 6.13 -10.47
N VAL A 127 -7.00 6.34 -9.70
CA VAL A 127 -6.31 7.63 -9.57
C VAL A 127 -4.94 7.51 -10.23
N CYS A 128 -4.78 8.16 -11.38
CA CYS A 128 -3.60 8.03 -12.21
C CYS A 128 -3.20 9.38 -12.80
N ASN A 129 -2.11 9.95 -12.32
CA ASN A 129 -1.61 11.27 -12.71
C ASN A 129 -2.69 12.37 -12.56
N ASP A 130 -3.53 12.22 -11.55
CA ASP A 130 -4.69 13.08 -11.28
C ASP A 130 -4.98 13.09 -9.77
N SER A 131 -6.01 13.82 -9.39
CA SER A 131 -6.50 13.88 -8.02
C SER A 131 -8.03 13.95 -7.96
N LEU A 132 -8.55 13.48 -6.83
CA LEU A 132 -9.98 13.59 -6.52
C LEU A 132 -10.21 13.84 -5.01
N VAL A 133 -11.32 14.46 -4.68
CA VAL A 133 -11.75 14.64 -3.28
C VAL A 133 -12.37 13.33 -2.79
N ILE A 134 -11.76 12.73 -1.76
CA ILE A 134 -12.23 11.47 -1.16
C ILE A 134 -13.06 11.69 0.09
N HIS A 135 -12.98 12.87 0.68
CA HIS A 135 -13.81 13.31 1.79
C HIS A 135 -14.11 14.80 1.66
N ASN A 136 -15.37 15.16 1.77
CA ASN A 136 -15.85 16.54 1.68
C ASN A 136 -16.78 16.86 2.87
N GLY A 137 -16.33 16.49 4.07
CA GLY A 137 -17.02 16.76 5.34
C GLY A 137 -16.56 18.07 5.97
N LYS A 138 -16.34 18.04 7.30
CA LYS A 138 -15.81 19.21 8.05
C LYS A 138 -14.39 19.59 7.61
N ASN A 139 -13.59 18.58 7.20
CA ASN A 139 -12.27 18.76 6.62
C ASN A 139 -12.27 18.17 5.22
N LYS A 140 -11.65 18.84 4.27
CA LYS A 140 -11.58 18.39 2.88
C LYS A 140 -10.31 17.57 2.68
N ILE A 141 -10.44 16.32 2.24
CA ILE A 141 -9.32 15.43 1.97
C ILE A 141 -9.28 15.12 0.47
N ARG A 142 -8.14 15.40 -0.14
CA ARG A 142 -7.85 15.09 -1.55
C ARG A 142 -6.82 13.98 -1.66
N LEU A 143 -7.13 13.00 -2.48
CA LEU A 143 -6.20 11.95 -2.90
C LEU A 143 -5.57 12.37 -4.21
N CYS A 144 -4.25 12.52 -4.22
CA CYS A 144 -3.43 12.74 -5.41
C CYS A 144 -2.58 11.50 -5.66
N ALA A 145 -2.43 11.09 -6.91
CA ALA A 145 -1.58 9.95 -7.24
C ALA A 145 -0.90 10.09 -8.59
N ILE A 146 0.25 9.46 -8.69
CA ILE A 146 0.99 9.31 -9.96
C ILE A 146 1.15 7.83 -10.30
N ASP A 147 1.19 7.54 -11.59
CA ASP A 147 1.60 6.24 -12.12
C ASP A 147 3.03 5.90 -11.69
N PHE A 148 3.38 4.62 -11.64
CA PHE A 148 4.73 4.15 -11.33
C PHE A 148 5.81 4.85 -12.18
N ASN A 149 5.56 4.99 -13.48
CA ASN A 149 6.44 5.69 -14.42
C ASN A 149 6.25 7.22 -14.43
N GLY A 150 5.58 7.78 -13.41
CA GLY A 150 5.23 9.18 -13.33
C GLY A 150 6.43 10.13 -13.47
N THR A 151 6.30 11.10 -14.36
CA THR A 151 7.28 12.17 -14.59
C THR A 151 7.04 13.37 -13.67
N ARG A 152 7.96 14.34 -13.66
CA ARG A 152 7.75 15.62 -12.97
C ARG A 152 6.51 16.37 -13.48
N ALA A 153 6.20 16.27 -14.78
CA ALA A 153 5.00 16.88 -15.36
C ALA A 153 3.73 16.24 -14.78
N MET A 154 3.71 14.91 -14.66
CA MET A 154 2.59 14.17 -14.06
C MET A 154 2.41 14.47 -12.56
N ILE A 155 3.50 14.70 -11.82
CA ILE A 155 3.39 15.19 -10.43
C ILE A 155 2.68 16.54 -10.40
N LYS A 156 3.08 17.50 -11.23
CA LYS A 156 2.42 18.80 -11.30
C LYS A 156 0.95 18.69 -11.69
N GLN A 157 0.64 17.87 -12.70
CA GLN A 157 -0.73 17.59 -13.13
C GLN A 157 -1.58 17.00 -11.99
N SER A 158 -1.04 16.06 -11.23
CA SER A 158 -1.79 15.39 -10.15
C SER A 158 -2.13 16.33 -8.99
N ILE A 159 -1.40 17.44 -8.82
CA ILE A 159 -1.62 18.42 -7.76
C ILE A 159 -2.25 19.74 -8.26
N GLU A 160 -2.49 19.88 -9.54
CA GLU A 160 -3.00 21.13 -10.16
C GLU A 160 -4.35 21.57 -9.58
N LYS A 161 -5.19 20.59 -9.21
CA LYS A 161 -6.53 20.81 -8.65
C LYS A 161 -6.53 21.01 -7.13
N CYS A 162 -5.35 21.01 -6.47
CA CYS A 162 -5.26 21.13 -5.03
C CYS A 162 -5.52 22.56 -4.57
N GLU A 163 -6.34 22.71 -3.53
CA GLU A 163 -6.67 23.97 -2.88
C GLU A 163 -5.87 24.13 -1.57
N LYS A 164 -5.74 25.37 -1.08
CA LYS A 164 -4.90 25.67 0.12
C LYS A 164 -5.40 25.01 1.40
N ASP A 165 -6.72 24.85 1.52
CA ASP A 165 -7.38 24.37 2.74
C ASP A 165 -7.64 22.85 2.69
N GLU A 166 -7.09 22.15 1.71
CA GLU A 166 -7.26 20.71 1.59
C GLU A 166 -6.11 19.94 2.26
N HIS A 167 -6.49 18.85 2.92
CA HIS A 167 -5.54 17.87 3.43
C HIS A 167 -5.20 16.86 2.34
N ILE A 168 -3.96 16.86 1.89
CA ILE A 168 -3.56 16.05 0.73
C ILE A 168 -2.93 14.74 1.19
N ILE A 169 -3.48 13.63 0.67
CA ILE A 169 -2.84 12.31 0.68
C ILE A 169 -2.24 12.10 -0.69
N PHE A 170 -0.92 11.98 -0.77
CA PHE A 170 -0.23 11.72 -2.02
C PHE A 170 0.25 10.28 -2.10
N VAL A 171 -0.12 9.57 -3.17
CA VAL A 171 0.26 8.17 -3.39
C VAL A 171 1.19 8.07 -4.59
N SER A 172 2.32 7.44 -4.37
CA SER A 172 3.20 6.93 -5.42
C SER A 172 3.63 5.54 -5.04
N HIS A 173 3.40 4.56 -5.91
CA HIS A 173 3.85 3.20 -5.64
C HIS A 173 5.36 3.16 -5.35
N ASP A 174 6.19 3.89 -6.12
CA ASP A 174 7.62 4.07 -5.87
C ASP A 174 7.89 5.20 -4.86
N PRO A 175 8.34 4.92 -3.63
CA PRO A 175 8.62 5.94 -2.61
C PRO A 175 9.81 6.85 -2.95
N HIS A 176 10.68 6.50 -3.91
CA HIS A 176 11.74 7.39 -4.37
C HIS A 176 11.20 8.68 -5.01
N ARG A 177 9.93 8.70 -5.43
CA ARG A 177 9.26 9.88 -5.96
C ARG A 177 8.90 10.91 -4.88
N PHE A 178 8.82 10.54 -3.62
CA PHE A 178 8.41 11.43 -2.52
C PHE A 178 9.25 12.71 -2.45
N ARG A 179 10.58 12.62 -2.59
CA ARG A 179 11.45 13.80 -2.64
C ARG A 179 11.15 14.72 -3.82
N GLN A 180 10.64 14.20 -4.93
CA GLN A 180 10.26 15.01 -6.08
C GLN A 180 8.94 15.72 -5.83
N VAL A 181 7.97 15.05 -5.20
CA VAL A 181 6.66 15.61 -4.80
C VAL A 181 6.86 16.78 -3.84
N LEU A 182 7.72 16.63 -2.82
CA LEU A 182 8.02 17.65 -1.82
C LEU A 182 8.68 18.92 -2.37
N LYS A 183 9.12 18.93 -3.64
CA LYS A 183 9.55 20.17 -4.31
C LYS A 183 8.39 21.06 -4.76
N TYR A 184 7.18 20.53 -4.81
CA TYR A 184 6.00 21.23 -5.32
C TYR A 184 4.93 21.43 -4.25
N ILE A 185 4.80 20.49 -3.32
CA ILE A 185 3.76 20.48 -2.30
C ILE A 185 4.26 19.72 -1.06
N THR A 186 3.79 20.12 0.12
CA THR A 186 3.96 19.36 1.36
C THR A 186 2.61 18.72 1.73
N PRO A 187 2.35 17.47 1.31
CA PRO A 187 1.10 16.80 1.62
C PRO A 187 1.05 16.43 3.12
N LEU A 188 -0.14 16.21 3.64
CA LEU A 188 -0.31 15.65 4.98
C LEU A 188 0.33 14.26 5.07
N LEU A 189 0.14 13.43 4.03
CA LEU A 189 0.54 12.02 4.04
C LEU A 189 1.07 11.59 2.68
N LEU A 190 2.22 10.92 2.69
CA LEU A 190 2.85 10.24 1.57
C LEU A 190 2.71 8.72 1.75
N LEU A 191 2.15 8.02 0.78
CA LEU A 191 1.95 6.56 0.81
C LEU A 191 2.65 5.88 -0.36
N GLY A 192 3.41 4.82 -0.06
CA GLY A 192 4.10 4.02 -1.07
C GLY A 192 4.39 2.59 -0.64
N GLY A 193 4.78 1.76 -1.62
CA GLY A 193 5.14 0.35 -1.45
C GLY A 193 6.42 -0.01 -2.22
N HIS A 194 6.31 -0.95 -3.18
CA HIS A 194 7.29 -1.33 -4.20
C HIS A 194 8.54 -2.07 -3.69
N ILE A 195 9.17 -1.58 -2.63
CA ILE A 195 10.48 -2.07 -2.19
C ILE A 195 10.40 -3.30 -1.27
N HIS A 196 9.20 -3.71 -0.85
CA HIS A 196 8.92 -4.89 0.01
C HIS A 196 9.76 -4.98 1.29
N GLY A 197 10.45 -3.91 1.68
CA GLY A 197 11.48 -3.97 2.72
C GLY A 197 12.64 -4.91 2.39
N GLY A 198 12.81 -5.28 1.10
CA GLY A 198 13.76 -6.27 0.61
C GLY A 198 13.36 -7.72 0.86
N GLN A 199 12.13 -8.00 1.33
CA GLN A 199 11.56 -9.30 1.70
C GLN A 199 12.41 -10.09 2.71
N ILE A 200 13.72 -10.28 2.44
CA ILE A 200 14.66 -11.01 3.29
C ILE A 200 15.71 -10.06 3.83
N ARG A 201 15.77 -9.97 5.17
CA ARG A 201 16.68 -9.10 5.93
C ARG A 201 17.25 -9.87 7.12
N ILE A 202 18.52 -9.63 7.43
CA ILE A 202 19.17 -10.13 8.65
C ILE A 202 19.52 -8.91 9.50
N GLY A 203 18.71 -8.66 10.53
CA GLY A 203 18.81 -7.45 11.34
C GLY A 203 18.65 -6.17 10.52
N PRO A 204 19.61 -5.22 10.56
CA PRO A 204 19.57 -4.00 9.77
C PRO A 204 19.92 -4.22 8.29
N PHE A 205 20.53 -5.34 7.94
CA PHE A 205 21.03 -5.62 6.60
C PHE A 205 19.93 -6.16 5.69
N GLY A 206 19.79 -5.58 4.49
CA GLY A 206 18.85 -5.98 3.45
C GLY A 206 19.11 -5.19 2.18
N PHE A 207 18.66 -5.69 1.04
CA PHE A 207 18.88 -5.07 -0.27
C PHE A 207 18.18 -3.71 -0.42
N PHE A 208 17.01 -3.55 0.24
CA PHE A 208 16.22 -2.34 0.19
C PHE A 208 15.90 -1.82 1.59
N GLN A 209 15.48 -0.57 1.69
CA GLN A 209 15.01 0.02 2.93
C GLN A 209 13.81 -0.77 3.47
N LYS A 210 13.79 -0.99 4.79
CA LYS A 210 12.64 -1.56 5.47
C LYS A 210 11.47 -0.57 5.46
N GLY A 211 10.26 -1.07 5.35
CA GLY A 211 9.05 -0.27 5.49
C GLY A 211 9.04 0.51 6.81
N SER A 212 8.55 1.73 6.75
CA SER A 212 8.59 2.68 7.87
C SER A 212 7.40 3.62 7.85
N PHE A 213 7.05 4.15 9.02
CA PHE A 213 6.11 5.25 9.18
C PHE A 213 6.75 6.32 10.06
N GLY A 214 6.62 7.58 9.67
CA GLY A 214 7.17 8.70 10.44
C GLY A 214 7.12 10.03 9.70
N SER A 215 7.70 11.08 10.32
CA SER A 215 7.81 12.40 9.69
C SER A 215 8.91 12.42 8.64
N PHE A 216 8.65 13.07 7.52
CA PHE A 216 9.57 13.24 6.40
C PHE A 216 9.39 14.62 5.74
N TYR A 217 10.30 15.55 6.01
CA TYR A 217 10.28 16.91 5.47
C TYR A 217 8.93 17.64 5.63
N GLY A 218 8.32 17.56 6.81
CA GLY A 218 7.06 18.22 7.13
C GLY A 218 5.79 17.44 6.77
N ALA A 219 5.89 16.34 6.05
CA ALA A 219 4.82 15.39 5.79
C ALA A 219 4.92 14.16 6.70
N TYR A 220 3.84 13.40 6.87
CA TYR A 220 3.93 12.02 7.31
C TYR A 220 4.24 11.12 6.10
N GLN A 221 5.09 10.13 6.29
CA GLN A 221 5.45 9.17 5.25
C GLN A 221 5.20 7.76 5.73
N LEU A 222 4.53 6.96 4.91
CA LEU A 222 4.41 5.51 5.04
C LEU A 222 5.06 4.84 3.82
N ILE A 223 6.04 3.98 4.09
CA ILE A 223 6.57 3.03 3.11
C ILE A 223 6.22 1.64 3.61
N SER A 224 5.38 0.92 2.87
CA SER A 224 4.91 -0.42 3.24
C SER A 224 5.94 -1.50 2.85
N ASN A 225 6.03 -2.58 3.66
CA ASN A 225 6.72 -3.80 3.22
C ASN A 225 5.86 -4.63 2.24
N GLY A 226 4.63 -4.21 1.95
CA GLY A 226 3.70 -4.92 1.08
C GLY A 226 3.02 -6.12 1.74
N TYR A 227 1.86 -6.48 1.19
CA TYR A 227 1.05 -7.58 1.70
C TYR A 227 1.45 -8.94 1.11
N GLY A 228 1.74 -9.01 -0.18
CA GLY A 228 2.21 -10.21 -0.89
C GLY A 228 3.73 -10.33 -0.96
N THR A 229 4.21 -11.08 -1.93
CA THR A 229 5.62 -11.28 -2.22
C THR A 229 5.87 -11.28 -3.72
N THR A 230 7.03 -10.80 -4.14
CA THR A 230 7.54 -11.07 -5.48
C THR A 230 8.19 -12.46 -5.51
N LEU A 231 8.14 -13.15 -6.65
CA LEU A 231 8.77 -14.45 -6.91
C LEU A 231 8.36 -15.53 -5.87
N LEU A 232 9.20 -15.79 -4.89
CA LEU A 232 8.99 -16.83 -3.87
C LEU A 232 8.29 -16.27 -2.64
N PRO A 233 7.38 -17.05 -2.00
CA PRO A 233 6.68 -16.63 -0.80
C PRO A 233 7.59 -16.78 0.45
N LEU A 234 8.69 -16.04 0.46
CA LEU A 234 9.67 -16.06 1.54
C LEU A 234 9.88 -14.65 2.10
N ARG A 235 9.74 -14.48 3.41
CA ARG A 235 10.04 -13.24 4.12
C ARG A 235 10.87 -13.51 5.37
N LEU A 236 11.83 -12.63 5.64
CA LEU A 236 12.59 -12.62 6.88
C LEU A 236 12.91 -11.17 7.24
N GLY A 237 12.60 -10.73 8.46
CA GLY A 237 12.88 -9.36 8.93
C GLY A 237 12.00 -8.25 8.34
N ALA A 238 11.31 -8.48 7.21
CA ALA A 238 10.32 -7.60 6.60
C ALA A 238 8.98 -8.34 6.51
N LYS A 239 8.16 -8.24 7.56
CA LYS A 239 6.85 -8.93 7.64
C LYS A 239 5.89 -8.41 6.57
N ALA A 240 5.02 -9.30 6.08
CA ALA A 240 3.88 -8.92 5.26
C ALA A 240 2.94 -8.01 6.09
N GLU A 241 2.46 -6.92 5.50
CA GLU A 241 1.65 -5.94 6.23
C GLU A 241 0.72 -5.13 5.32
N SER A 242 -0.32 -4.60 5.94
CA SER A 242 -1.20 -3.55 5.45
C SER A 242 -1.44 -2.56 6.59
N HIS A 243 -2.10 -1.42 6.33
CA HIS A 243 -2.08 -0.32 7.27
C HIS A 243 -3.45 0.33 7.42
N ILE A 244 -3.82 0.69 8.65
CA ILE A 244 -4.86 1.67 8.94
C ILE A 244 -4.16 2.95 9.36
N ILE A 245 -4.44 4.05 8.69
CA ILE A 245 -3.95 5.39 9.03
C ILE A 245 -5.14 6.18 9.58
N GLN A 246 -5.07 6.53 10.85
CA GLN A 246 -6.06 7.33 11.55
C GLN A 246 -5.65 8.79 11.48
N ILE A 247 -6.35 9.60 10.71
CA ILE A 247 -6.13 11.04 10.60
C ILE A 247 -7.03 11.72 11.63
N HIS A 248 -6.41 12.29 12.65
CA HIS A 248 -7.08 13.01 13.72
C HIS A 248 -6.98 14.52 13.46
N PHE A 249 -8.12 15.12 13.17
CA PHE A 249 -8.25 16.57 13.05
C PHE A 249 -8.52 17.18 14.42
N GLN A 250 -7.72 18.16 14.79
CA GLN A 250 -7.76 18.84 16.08
C GLN A 250 -7.79 20.37 15.86
N LYS A 251 -8.41 21.11 16.81
CA LYS A 251 -8.44 22.58 16.78
C LYS A 251 -7.06 23.17 17.05
#